data_7a889da693732b1078c7d5286377b403
#
_entry.id   7a889da693732b1078c7d5286377b403
#
_cell.length_a   1.000
_cell.length_b   1.000
_cell.length_c   1.000
_cell.angle_alpha   90.00
_cell.angle_beta   90.00
_cell.angle_gamma   90.00
#
_symmetry.space_group_name_H-M   'P 1'
#
loop_
_entity.id
_entity.type
_entity.pdbx_description
1 polymer ?
#
loop_
_entity_poly.entity_id
_entity_poly.type
_entity_poly.pdbx_seq_one_letter_code
_entity_poly.pdbx_strand_id
1 'polypeptide(L)'
;MANHDLPLGHLSGCQLCGAGDVELVLDLGHHPPCDSLLRPDQLLEAEKTYPLRFVRCVRCGLAQIDYVVAPEVLFHPNYPYRTGITMTLAKHLESTAASVIEKFGLERGSLVIDIGSNDGTALQAFKARGMRVLGIEPTNVAKIAIENGIPTVQE
;
A
#
# COMPACT_ATOMS: atom_id res chain seq x y z
N MET A 1 19.74 10.13 -10.64
CA MET A 1 18.84 9.63 -9.57
C MET A 1 19.34 8.25 -9.21
N ALA A 2 19.68 8.00 -7.96
CA ALA A 2 20.13 6.68 -7.55
C ALA A 2 18.98 5.70 -7.72
N ASN A 3 19.16 4.72 -8.60
CA ASN A 3 18.25 3.58 -8.71
C ASN A 3 18.37 2.84 -7.38
N HIS A 4 17.46 3.08 -6.44
CA HIS A 4 17.33 2.24 -5.26
C HIS A 4 16.63 0.96 -5.72
N ASP A 5 17.42 0.04 -6.28
CA ASP A 5 16.96 -1.32 -6.52
C ASP A 5 16.52 -1.88 -5.17
N LEU A 6 15.21 -2.05 -4.98
CA LEU A 6 14.68 -2.72 -3.80
C LEU A 6 15.31 -4.11 -3.72
N PRO A 7 15.83 -4.53 -2.56
CA PRO A 7 16.36 -5.89 -2.41
C PRO A 7 15.21 -6.89 -2.59
N LEU A 8 15.13 -7.52 -3.76
CA LEU A 8 14.14 -8.56 -4.05
C LEU A 8 14.55 -9.89 -3.40
N GLY A 9 13.56 -10.68 -3.02
CA GLY A 9 13.77 -11.98 -2.39
C GLY A 9 13.93 -11.89 -0.87
N HIS A 10 14.63 -12.84 -0.28
CA HIS A 10 14.87 -12.88 1.16
C HIS A 10 15.74 -11.73 1.64
N LEU A 11 15.26 -11.05 2.67
CA LEU A 11 15.99 -9.99 3.35
C LEU A 11 17.02 -10.59 4.32
N SER A 12 18.25 -10.09 4.27
CA SER A 12 19.32 -10.48 5.19
C SER A 12 19.26 -9.82 6.57
N GLY A 13 18.28 -8.93 6.79
CA GLY A 13 18.11 -8.22 8.06
C GLY A 13 16.98 -7.21 8.07
N CYS A 14 17.00 -6.37 9.06
CA CYS A 14 15.99 -5.36 9.31
C CYS A 14 16.06 -4.20 8.30
N GLN A 15 14.94 -3.89 7.64
CA GLN A 15 14.86 -2.81 6.66
C GLN A 15 15.03 -1.40 7.27
N LEU A 16 14.80 -1.25 8.57
CA LEU A 16 14.93 0.05 9.25
C LEU A 16 16.33 0.31 9.80
N CYS A 17 16.90 -0.64 10.53
CA CYS A 17 18.17 -0.41 11.24
C CYS A 17 19.35 -1.24 10.70
N GLY A 18 19.16 -2.08 9.70
CA GLY A 18 20.18 -2.91 9.07
C GLY A 18 20.70 -4.08 9.92
N ALA A 19 20.15 -4.30 11.13
CA ALA A 19 20.58 -5.42 11.97
C ALA A 19 20.19 -6.77 11.36
N GLY A 20 21.11 -7.75 11.37
CA GLY A 20 20.86 -9.11 10.87
C GLY A 20 19.95 -9.96 11.78
N ASP A 21 19.83 -9.58 13.05
CA ASP A 21 19.09 -10.36 14.05
C ASP A 21 17.59 -10.11 13.94
N VAL A 22 16.89 -11.01 13.27
CA VAL A 22 15.43 -11.02 13.18
C VAL A 22 14.88 -12.33 13.72
N GLU A 23 13.82 -12.25 14.53
CA GLU A 23 13.10 -13.39 15.09
C GLU A 23 11.87 -13.72 14.26
N LEU A 24 11.67 -15.00 13.96
CA LEU A 24 10.44 -15.47 13.36
C LEU A 24 9.29 -15.35 14.38
N VAL A 25 8.24 -14.62 14.02
CA VAL A 25 7.01 -14.50 14.82
C VAL A 25 5.94 -15.45 14.30
N LEU A 26 5.75 -15.49 12.97
CA LEU A 26 4.74 -16.33 12.33
C LEU A 26 5.21 -16.73 10.93
N ASP A 27 5.10 -18.02 10.60
CA ASP A 27 5.31 -18.54 9.27
C ASP A 27 3.98 -19.08 8.71
N LEU A 28 3.48 -18.43 7.69
CA LEU A 28 2.25 -18.85 6.99
C LEU A 28 2.55 -19.76 5.77
N GLY A 29 3.81 -20.09 5.54
CA GLY A 29 4.22 -20.90 4.38
C GLY A 29 4.32 -20.08 3.10
N HIS A 30 3.96 -20.69 1.97
CA HIS A 30 4.00 -20.07 0.65
C HIS A 30 2.59 -19.76 0.17
N HIS A 31 2.37 -18.52 -0.23
CA HIS A 31 1.09 -18.03 -0.75
C HIS A 31 1.25 -17.32 -2.09
N PRO A 32 0.24 -17.37 -2.95
CA PRO A 32 0.19 -16.50 -4.11
C PRO A 32 0.03 -15.03 -3.64
N PRO A 33 0.38 -14.05 -4.50
CA PRO A 33 0.09 -12.65 -4.19
C PRO A 33 -1.41 -12.44 -3.97
N CYS A 34 -1.76 -11.64 -2.94
CA CYS A 34 -3.14 -11.23 -2.74
C CYS A 34 -3.63 -10.43 -3.97
N ASP A 35 -4.93 -10.45 -4.21
CA ASP A 35 -5.58 -9.76 -5.33
C ASP A 35 -5.13 -10.18 -6.75
N SER A 36 -4.30 -11.23 -6.86
CA SER A 36 -3.97 -11.88 -8.14
C SER A 36 -5.01 -12.95 -8.46
N LEU A 37 -6.23 -12.51 -8.78
CA LEU A 37 -7.36 -13.40 -9.03
C LEU A 37 -7.17 -14.18 -10.35
N LEU A 38 -7.28 -15.51 -10.28
CA LEU A 38 -7.17 -16.39 -11.45
C LEU A 38 -8.42 -16.27 -12.34
N ARG A 39 -8.21 -16.25 -13.65
CA ARG A 39 -9.26 -16.41 -14.63
C ARG A 39 -9.60 -17.91 -14.79
N PRO A 40 -10.79 -18.26 -15.32
CA PRO A 40 -11.19 -19.66 -15.51
C PRO A 40 -10.22 -20.50 -16.34
N ASP A 41 -9.54 -19.87 -17.31
CA ASP A 41 -8.53 -20.51 -18.17
C ASP A 41 -7.21 -20.80 -17.44
N GLN A 42 -6.96 -20.17 -16.30
CA GLN A 42 -5.74 -20.31 -15.49
C GLN A 42 -5.87 -21.34 -14.34
N LEU A 43 -7.07 -21.85 -14.07
CA LEU A 43 -7.33 -22.73 -12.92
C LEU A 43 -6.56 -24.05 -12.93
N LEU A 44 -6.06 -24.49 -14.10
CA LEU A 44 -5.26 -25.70 -14.25
C LEU A 44 -3.77 -25.43 -14.43
N GLU A 45 -3.35 -24.18 -14.36
CA GLU A 45 -1.96 -23.78 -14.45
C GLU A 45 -1.29 -23.73 -13.06
N ALA A 46 0.04 -23.85 -13.04
CA ALA A 46 0.79 -23.69 -11.79
C ALA A 46 0.78 -22.21 -11.36
N GLU A 47 0.36 -21.95 -10.12
CA GLU A 47 0.35 -20.63 -9.55
C GLU A 47 1.69 -20.31 -8.85
N LYS A 48 2.22 -19.11 -9.08
CA LYS A 48 3.43 -18.65 -8.38
C LYS A 48 3.10 -18.32 -6.93
N THR A 49 3.89 -18.85 -6.02
CA THR A 49 3.77 -18.59 -4.58
C THR A 49 5.08 -18.01 -4.03
N TYR A 50 4.96 -17.25 -2.95
CA TYR A 50 6.07 -16.60 -2.26
C TYR A 50 6.01 -16.87 -0.76
N PRO A 51 7.16 -16.91 -0.06
CA PRO A 51 7.17 -17.06 1.40
C PRO A 51 6.42 -15.91 2.06
N LEU A 52 5.56 -16.23 3.02
CA LEU A 52 4.86 -15.24 3.85
C LEU A 52 5.23 -15.45 5.31
N ARG A 53 6.33 -14.85 5.72
CA ARG A 53 6.90 -14.95 7.06
C ARG A 53 6.92 -13.58 7.71
N PHE A 54 6.34 -13.48 8.89
CA PHE A 54 6.34 -12.29 9.72
C PHE A 54 7.45 -12.41 10.75
N VAL A 55 8.37 -11.46 10.74
CA VAL A 55 9.54 -11.42 11.61
C VAL A 55 9.62 -10.10 12.36
N ARG A 56 10.29 -10.12 13.51
CA ARG A 56 10.55 -8.94 14.34
C ARG A 56 12.05 -8.71 14.46
N CYS A 57 12.51 -7.50 14.26
CA CYS A 57 13.89 -7.11 14.55
C CYS A 57 14.10 -7.09 16.07
N VAL A 58 15.12 -7.83 16.54
CA VAL A 58 15.47 -7.86 17.97
C VAL A 58 16.01 -6.51 18.45
N ARG A 59 16.70 -5.77 17.58
CA ARG A 59 17.38 -4.53 17.93
C ARG A 59 16.44 -3.33 18.01
N CYS A 60 15.56 -3.11 17.01
CA CYS A 60 14.71 -1.91 16.96
C CYS A 60 13.22 -2.19 17.10
N GLY A 61 12.82 -3.46 17.18
CA GLY A 61 11.43 -3.87 17.34
C GLY A 61 10.59 -3.80 16.06
N LEU A 62 11.16 -3.41 14.91
CA LEU A 62 10.41 -3.39 13.64
C LEU A 62 9.85 -4.77 13.33
N ALA A 63 8.54 -4.83 13.11
CA ALA A 63 7.85 -5.99 12.57
C ALA A 63 7.78 -5.86 11.04
N GLN A 64 8.24 -6.87 10.32
CA GLN A 64 8.32 -6.86 8.86
C GLN A 64 8.09 -8.25 8.25
N ILE A 65 7.80 -8.31 6.97
CA ILE A 65 7.90 -9.53 6.17
C ILE A 65 9.36 -9.66 5.72
N ASP A 66 9.92 -10.87 5.74
CA ASP A 66 11.33 -11.11 5.39
C ASP A 66 11.56 -11.52 3.93
N TYR A 67 10.55 -11.34 3.08
CA TYR A 67 10.65 -11.59 1.64
C TYR A 67 10.00 -10.45 0.85
N VAL A 68 10.74 -9.88 -0.09
CA VAL A 68 10.28 -8.80 -0.96
C VAL A 68 9.93 -9.35 -2.35
N VAL A 69 8.69 -9.23 -2.72
CA VAL A 69 8.20 -9.54 -4.08
C VAL A 69 8.32 -8.29 -4.94
N ALA A 70 8.65 -8.45 -6.22
CA ALA A 70 8.73 -7.32 -7.15
C ALA A 70 7.40 -6.54 -7.18
N PRO A 71 7.42 -5.20 -7.04
CA PRO A 71 6.20 -4.38 -6.99
C PRO A 71 5.25 -4.63 -8.17
N GLU A 72 5.78 -4.86 -9.37
CA GLU A 72 5.00 -5.11 -10.59
C GLU A 72 4.18 -6.41 -10.55
N VAL A 73 4.59 -7.35 -9.68
CA VAL A 73 3.85 -8.59 -9.43
C VAL A 73 2.67 -8.33 -8.50
N LEU A 74 2.85 -7.47 -7.50
CA LEU A 74 1.82 -7.15 -6.50
C LEU A 74 0.85 -6.08 -7.01
N PHE A 75 1.37 -5.03 -7.66
CA PHE A 75 0.63 -3.86 -8.13
C PHE A 75 0.58 -3.86 -9.66
N HIS A 76 -0.01 -4.91 -10.22
CA HIS A 76 -0.08 -5.09 -11.68
C HIS A 76 -1.14 -4.15 -12.34
N PRO A 77 -1.09 -3.96 -13.67
CA PRO A 77 -1.97 -3.01 -14.37
C PRO A 77 -3.49 -3.27 -14.26
N ASN A 78 -3.89 -4.46 -13.84
CA ASN A 78 -5.29 -4.82 -13.61
C ASN A 78 -5.58 -5.03 -12.12
N TYR A 79 -4.97 -4.21 -11.27
CA TYR A 79 -5.11 -4.32 -9.82
C TYR A 79 -6.58 -4.14 -9.39
N PRO A 80 -7.18 -5.15 -8.71
CA PRO A 80 -8.63 -5.14 -8.48
C PRO A 80 -9.04 -4.43 -7.19
N TYR A 81 -8.11 -4.28 -6.24
CA TYR A 81 -8.44 -3.71 -4.94
C TYR A 81 -8.75 -2.21 -5.01
N ARG A 82 -9.85 -1.81 -4.38
CA ARG A 82 -10.27 -0.42 -4.25
C ARG A 82 -10.65 -0.12 -2.81
N THR A 83 -10.09 0.93 -2.27
CA THR A 83 -10.30 1.38 -0.88
C THR A 83 -11.76 1.73 -0.61
N GLY A 84 -12.42 2.37 -1.56
CA GLY A 84 -13.81 2.84 -1.43
C GLY A 84 -14.89 1.76 -1.56
N ILE A 85 -14.54 0.48 -1.77
CA ILE A 85 -15.53 -0.60 -1.89
C ILE A 85 -16.33 -0.78 -0.61
N THR A 86 -15.72 -0.60 0.56
CA THR A 86 -16.40 -0.80 1.84
C THR A 86 -16.73 0.52 2.53
N MET A 87 -18.01 0.72 2.87
CA MET A 87 -18.47 1.91 3.60
C MET A 87 -17.81 2.06 4.98
N THR A 88 -17.48 0.95 5.64
CA THR A 88 -16.82 0.98 6.95
C THR A 88 -15.44 1.62 6.85
N LEU A 89 -14.64 1.23 5.85
CA LEU A 89 -13.32 1.82 5.63
C LEU A 89 -13.43 3.28 5.20
N ALA A 90 -14.34 3.62 4.30
CA ALA A 90 -14.56 5.00 3.90
C ALA A 90 -14.89 5.92 5.09
N LYS A 91 -15.80 5.51 5.97
CA LYS A 91 -16.12 6.25 7.21
C LYS A 91 -14.95 6.35 8.17
N HIS A 92 -14.14 5.30 8.28
CA HIS A 92 -12.92 5.33 9.08
C HIS A 92 -11.93 6.37 8.53
N LEU A 93 -11.73 6.42 7.22
CA LEU A 93 -10.86 7.41 6.57
C LEU A 93 -11.38 8.85 6.73
N GLU A 94 -12.71 9.04 6.73
CA GLU A 94 -13.31 10.35 7.07
C GLU A 94 -12.98 10.79 8.49
N SER A 95 -13.07 9.87 9.47
CA SER A 95 -12.69 10.14 10.86
C SER A 95 -11.19 10.39 10.99
N THR A 96 -10.38 9.61 10.27
CA THR A 96 -8.92 9.77 10.24
C THR A 96 -8.53 11.15 9.71
N ALA A 97 -9.13 11.60 8.60
CA ALA A 97 -8.88 12.91 8.04
C ALA A 97 -9.22 14.04 9.04
N ALA A 98 -10.37 13.93 9.74
CA ALA A 98 -10.74 14.89 10.77
C ALA A 98 -9.71 14.94 11.90
N SER A 99 -9.30 13.77 12.43
CA SER A 99 -8.33 13.66 13.52
C SER A 99 -6.94 14.18 13.12
N VAL A 100 -6.50 13.92 11.89
CA VAL A 100 -5.20 14.41 11.39
C VAL A 100 -5.23 15.93 11.26
N ILE A 101 -6.28 16.51 10.68
CA ILE A 101 -6.43 17.96 10.53
C ILE A 101 -6.38 18.63 11.91
N GLU A 102 -7.13 18.13 12.87
CA GLU A 102 -7.17 18.65 14.25
C GLU A 102 -5.80 18.50 14.94
N LYS A 103 -5.23 17.28 14.93
CA LYS A 103 -3.99 16.97 15.64
C LYS A 103 -2.80 17.78 15.16
N PHE A 104 -2.72 18.06 13.86
CA PHE A 104 -1.61 18.79 13.25
C PHE A 104 -1.93 20.25 12.95
N GLY A 105 -3.11 20.72 13.31
CA GLY A 105 -3.53 22.11 13.10
C GLY A 105 -3.51 22.51 11.62
N LEU A 106 -3.93 21.62 10.73
CA LEU A 106 -3.90 21.91 9.29
C LEU A 106 -4.94 23.00 8.95
N GLU A 107 -4.48 24.06 8.31
CA GLU A 107 -5.34 25.14 7.87
C GLU A 107 -6.01 24.82 6.53
N ARG A 108 -7.14 25.48 6.24
CA ARG A 108 -7.82 25.37 4.95
C ARG A 108 -6.86 25.70 3.80
N GLY A 109 -6.77 24.82 2.81
CA GLY A 109 -5.85 24.96 1.69
C GLY A 109 -4.46 24.34 1.91
N SER A 110 -4.16 23.79 3.09
CA SER A 110 -2.97 22.96 3.28
C SER A 110 -2.94 21.81 2.28
N LEU A 111 -1.75 21.45 1.79
CA LEU A 111 -1.58 20.35 0.84
C LEU A 111 -1.41 19.03 1.58
N VAL A 112 -2.22 18.05 1.21
CA VAL A 112 -2.12 16.65 1.64
C VAL A 112 -1.73 15.80 0.43
N ILE A 113 -0.64 15.05 0.57
CA ILE A 113 -0.17 14.10 -0.45
C ILE A 113 -0.33 12.68 0.10
N ASP A 114 -0.90 11.79 -0.71
CA ASP A 114 -1.05 10.37 -0.38
C ASP A 114 -0.28 9.54 -1.42
N ILE A 115 0.67 8.72 -0.94
CA ILE A 115 1.51 7.84 -1.77
C ILE A 115 0.94 6.43 -1.68
N GLY A 116 0.54 5.86 -2.83
CA GLY A 116 -0.29 4.66 -2.90
C GLY A 116 -1.76 5.02 -2.68
N SER A 117 -2.21 6.12 -3.29
CA SER A 117 -3.51 6.76 -2.99
C SER A 117 -4.73 5.96 -3.43
N ASN A 118 -4.52 4.87 -4.18
CA ASN A 118 -5.57 3.98 -4.67
C ASN A 118 -6.67 4.77 -5.42
N ASP A 119 -7.94 4.56 -5.12
CA ASP A 119 -9.09 5.25 -5.74
C ASP A 119 -9.36 6.67 -5.20
N GLY A 120 -8.47 7.18 -4.36
CA GLY A 120 -8.54 8.53 -3.79
C GLY A 120 -9.52 8.69 -2.62
N THR A 121 -10.08 7.60 -2.09
CA THR A 121 -11.09 7.66 -1.01
C THR A 121 -10.58 8.41 0.23
N ALA A 122 -9.33 8.18 0.64
CA ALA A 122 -8.73 8.92 1.77
C ALA A 122 -8.61 10.42 1.44
N LEU A 123 -8.09 10.75 0.27
CA LEU A 123 -7.92 12.13 -0.19
C LEU A 123 -9.26 12.87 -0.36
N GLN A 124 -10.32 12.16 -0.75
CA GLN A 124 -11.67 12.73 -0.81
C GLN A 124 -12.13 13.27 0.55
N ALA A 125 -11.80 12.56 1.63
CA ALA A 125 -12.13 12.98 2.99
C ALA A 125 -11.40 14.27 3.41
N PHE A 126 -10.16 14.45 3.01
CA PHE A 126 -9.39 15.69 3.22
C PHE A 126 -9.91 16.82 2.33
N LYS A 127 -10.17 16.54 1.06
CA LYS A 127 -10.71 17.53 0.10
C LYS A 127 -12.05 18.09 0.56
N ALA A 128 -12.96 17.24 1.04
CA ALA A 128 -14.26 17.65 1.59
C ALA A 128 -14.12 18.61 2.79
N ARG A 129 -12.98 18.62 3.48
CA ARG A 129 -12.65 19.51 4.60
C ARG A 129 -11.84 20.74 4.18
N GLY A 130 -11.71 20.98 2.87
CA GLY A 130 -11.08 22.18 2.32
C GLY A 130 -9.57 22.08 2.17
N MET A 131 -8.99 20.89 2.26
CA MET A 131 -7.56 20.68 1.96
C MET A 131 -7.34 20.63 0.43
N ARG A 132 -6.17 21.04 -0.03
CA ARG A 132 -5.65 20.70 -1.34
C ARG A 132 -5.12 19.28 -1.26
N VAL A 133 -5.32 18.49 -2.32
CA VAL A 133 -4.95 17.06 -2.31
C VAL A 133 -4.20 16.69 -3.58
N LEU A 134 -3.28 15.72 -3.44
CA LEU A 134 -2.56 15.09 -4.55
C LEU A 134 -2.34 13.61 -4.23
N GLY A 135 -2.77 12.73 -5.13
CA GLY A 135 -2.50 11.30 -5.07
C GLY A 135 -1.31 10.93 -5.94
N ILE A 136 -0.60 9.87 -5.55
CA ILE A 136 0.39 9.16 -6.36
C ILE A 136 -0.01 7.69 -6.34
N GLU A 137 -0.34 7.11 -7.51
CA GLU A 137 -0.86 5.74 -7.59
C GLU A 137 -0.36 5.05 -8.87
N PRO A 138 0.43 3.96 -8.79
CA PRO A 138 1.01 3.31 -9.95
C PRO A 138 0.00 2.48 -10.76
N THR A 139 -1.11 2.03 -10.16
CA THR A 139 -2.02 1.10 -10.80
C THR A 139 -3.10 1.80 -11.66
N ASN A 140 -3.89 0.98 -12.37
CA ASN A 140 -5.05 1.44 -13.12
C ASN A 140 -6.12 2.13 -12.24
N VAL A 141 -6.07 1.93 -10.93
CA VAL A 141 -7.04 2.50 -9.97
C VAL A 141 -6.90 4.03 -9.88
N ALA A 142 -5.74 4.60 -10.21
CA ALA A 142 -5.53 6.04 -10.35
C ALA A 142 -6.59 6.73 -11.23
N LYS A 143 -7.05 6.06 -12.28
CA LYS A 143 -8.09 6.59 -13.18
C LYS A 143 -9.39 6.88 -12.44
N ILE A 144 -9.76 6.00 -11.49
CA ILE A 144 -10.98 6.15 -10.69
C ILE A 144 -10.85 7.39 -9.78
N ALA A 145 -9.67 7.58 -9.16
CA ALA A 145 -9.40 8.77 -8.36
C ALA A 145 -9.55 10.05 -9.19
N ILE A 146 -8.99 10.07 -10.40
CA ILE A 146 -9.06 11.21 -11.33
C ILE A 146 -10.52 11.48 -11.75
N GLU A 147 -11.28 10.44 -12.12
CA GLU A 147 -12.69 10.54 -12.47
C GLU A 147 -13.54 11.08 -11.32
N ASN A 148 -13.19 10.74 -10.08
CA ASN A 148 -13.79 11.27 -8.86
C ASN A 148 -13.25 12.67 -8.48
N GLY A 149 -12.46 13.29 -9.35
CA GLY A 149 -11.96 14.66 -9.19
C GLY A 149 -10.80 14.79 -8.19
N ILE A 150 -10.09 13.70 -7.89
CA ILE A 150 -8.86 13.74 -7.08
C ILE A 150 -7.66 13.85 -8.02
N PRO A 151 -6.90 14.97 -7.98
CA PRO A 151 -5.65 15.07 -8.73
C PRO A 151 -4.71 13.92 -8.34
N THR A 152 -4.33 13.11 -9.33
CA THR A 152 -3.50 11.91 -9.08
C THR A 152 -2.49 11.76 -10.21
N VAL A 153 -1.24 11.53 -9.84
CA VAL A 153 -0.15 11.16 -10.75
C VAL A 153 -0.11 9.64 -10.80
N GLN A 154 -0.18 9.08 -12.01
CA GLN A 154 -0.07 7.64 -12.20
C GLN A 154 1.39 7.29 -12.52
N GLU A 155 2.18 6.93 -11.51
CA GLU A 155 3.59 6.52 -11.58
C GLU A 155 3.90 5.45 -10.51
#